data_ffb06ef000df87b9a9e23c5104c3fa0f
#
_entry.id   ffb06ef000df87b9a9e23c5104c3fa0f
#
_cell.length_a   1.000
_cell.length_b   1.000
_cell.length_c   1.000
_cell.angle_alpha   90.00
_cell.angle_beta   90.00
_cell.angle_gamma   90.00
#
_symmetry.space_group_name_H-M   'P 1'
#
loop_
_entity.id
_entity.type
_entity.pdbx_description
1 polymer ?
#
loop_
_entity_poly.entity_id
_entity_poly.type
_entity_poly.pdbx_seq_one_letter_code
_entity_poly.pdbx_strand_id
1 'polypeptide(L)'
;MSIIDEIKASFKQSSYYIKIIYINVGFFALLYVADIFYPISKYFAIPGDYHLLLYRPWTVLSYMFVHEGFMHILFNMLWLYWFGGIFMHFLSNKQLLAVYLLGGFFGAFFHLATNSFLPEYARAGVVGASAAVMSIVFAISSYKPDYSLNLVFIGPVKIKYIALISFFLDFVGVLSDLKSPGFNNVAHFAHMGGAFYGLWWGYKMRAGKDINRWFSNFLDEFFSMFKSSGKQMKISYRNPKSKTPKDDMQWNKNKADTISEMDRILDKISKSGYDSLTSKEKEFLFKQKK
;
A
#
# COMPACT_ATOMS: atom_id res chain seq x y z
N MET A 1 -25.92 -18.47 3.74
CA MET A 1 -24.48 -18.46 3.40
C MET A 1 -23.70 -18.68 4.68
N SER A 2 -22.64 -19.49 4.66
CA SER A 2 -21.80 -19.62 5.85
C SER A 2 -20.90 -18.37 6.00
N ILE A 3 -20.45 -18.07 7.22
CA ILE A 3 -19.50 -16.95 7.48
C ILE A 3 -18.26 -17.10 6.57
N ILE A 4 -17.81 -18.32 6.33
CA ILE A 4 -16.68 -18.62 5.45
C ILE A 4 -16.97 -18.21 4.00
N ASP A 5 -18.20 -18.44 3.50
CA ASP A 5 -18.58 -18.05 2.13
C ASP A 5 -18.66 -16.53 1.98
N GLU A 6 -19.11 -15.83 3.03
CA GLU A 6 -19.13 -14.36 3.06
C GLU A 6 -17.73 -13.78 3.05
N ILE A 7 -16.81 -14.32 3.85
CA ILE A 7 -15.39 -13.91 3.87
C ILE A 7 -14.75 -14.15 2.50
N LYS A 8 -14.97 -15.33 1.89
CA LYS A 8 -14.45 -15.64 0.55
C LYS A 8 -14.99 -14.69 -0.52
N ALA A 9 -16.29 -14.40 -0.49
CA ALA A 9 -16.93 -13.49 -1.41
C ALA A 9 -16.39 -12.06 -1.23
N SER A 10 -16.28 -11.58 0.00
CA SER A 10 -15.70 -10.30 0.35
C SER A 10 -14.24 -10.20 -0.13
N PHE A 11 -13.41 -11.19 0.18
CA PHE A 11 -12.02 -11.24 -0.27
C PHE A 11 -11.90 -11.19 -1.79
N LYS A 12 -12.73 -11.94 -2.53
CA LYS A 12 -12.69 -11.98 -4.00
C LYS A 12 -13.02 -10.62 -4.63
N GLN A 13 -13.99 -9.90 -4.07
CA GLN A 13 -14.49 -8.63 -4.61
C GLN A 13 -13.70 -7.41 -4.14
N SER A 14 -12.95 -7.53 -3.05
CA SER A 14 -12.23 -6.42 -2.43
C SER A 14 -11.05 -5.93 -3.28
N SER A 15 -10.72 -4.66 -3.09
CA SER A 15 -9.48 -4.06 -3.58
C SER A 15 -8.25 -4.66 -2.89
N TYR A 16 -7.08 -4.49 -3.51
CA TYR A 16 -5.87 -5.18 -3.04
C TYR A 16 -5.42 -4.74 -1.65
N TYR A 17 -5.62 -3.49 -1.23
CA TYR A 17 -5.28 -3.09 0.14
C TYR A 17 -6.10 -3.85 1.18
N ILE A 18 -7.39 -4.11 0.92
CA ILE A 18 -8.22 -4.94 1.78
C ILE A 18 -7.74 -6.40 1.78
N LYS A 19 -7.36 -6.93 0.60
CA LYS A 19 -6.80 -8.29 0.52
C LYS A 19 -5.51 -8.42 1.32
N ILE A 20 -4.65 -7.42 1.28
CA ILE A 20 -3.41 -7.38 2.06
C ILE A 20 -3.74 -7.35 3.56
N ILE A 21 -4.75 -6.58 3.98
CA ILE A 21 -5.23 -6.58 5.38
C ILE A 21 -5.69 -7.99 5.79
N TYR A 22 -6.53 -8.65 5.00
CA TYR A 22 -6.97 -10.03 5.29
C TYR A 22 -5.79 -11.00 5.42
N ILE A 23 -4.81 -10.91 4.52
CA ILE A 23 -3.62 -11.76 4.55
C ILE A 23 -2.81 -11.50 5.82
N ASN A 24 -2.58 -10.23 6.19
CA ASN A 24 -1.84 -9.88 7.41
C ASN A 24 -2.54 -10.37 8.66
N VAL A 25 -3.86 -10.14 8.77
CA VAL A 25 -4.65 -10.58 9.93
C VAL A 25 -4.68 -12.11 10.03
N GLY A 26 -4.88 -12.80 8.90
CA GLY A 26 -4.86 -14.26 8.86
C GLY A 26 -3.50 -14.84 9.23
N PHE A 27 -2.42 -14.26 8.71
CA PHE A 27 -1.05 -14.68 9.01
C PHE A 27 -0.68 -14.42 10.49
N PHE A 28 -1.07 -13.25 11.02
CA PHE A 28 -0.91 -12.94 12.44
C PHE A 28 -1.63 -13.95 13.34
N ALA A 29 -2.90 -14.22 13.05
CA ALA A 29 -3.66 -15.20 13.85
C ALA A 29 -3.04 -16.61 13.79
N LEU A 30 -2.60 -17.03 12.60
CA LEU A 30 -1.93 -18.33 12.41
C LEU A 30 -0.64 -18.40 13.21
N LEU A 31 0.23 -17.40 13.10
CA LEU A 31 1.51 -17.37 13.82
C LEU A 31 1.31 -17.25 15.32
N TYR A 32 0.34 -16.43 15.77
CA TYR A 32 0.03 -16.28 17.20
C TYR A 32 -0.34 -17.61 17.84
N VAL A 33 -1.18 -18.42 17.16
CA VAL A 33 -1.54 -19.75 17.65
C VAL A 33 -0.36 -20.72 17.57
N ALA A 34 0.41 -20.68 16.48
CA ALA A 34 1.56 -21.57 16.29
C ALA A 34 2.67 -21.32 17.31
N ASP A 35 2.91 -20.04 17.64
CA ASP A 35 3.95 -19.63 18.60
C ASP A 35 3.67 -20.08 20.05
N ILE A 36 2.42 -20.43 20.37
CA ILE A 36 2.08 -21.06 21.67
C ILE A 36 2.81 -22.39 21.82
N PHE A 37 2.99 -23.13 20.74
CA PHE A 37 3.61 -24.47 20.76
C PHE A 37 5.09 -24.41 20.40
N TYR A 38 5.47 -23.55 19.45
CA TYR A 38 6.85 -23.39 19.01
C TYR A 38 7.04 -22.02 18.37
N PRO A 39 8.10 -21.26 18.73
CA PRO A 39 8.33 -19.89 18.24
C PRO A 39 8.66 -19.85 16.75
N ILE A 40 7.65 -20.13 15.91
CA ILE A 40 7.79 -20.24 14.47
C ILE A 40 7.93 -18.87 13.77
N SER A 41 7.36 -17.81 14.35
CA SER A 41 7.38 -16.45 13.81
C SER A 41 8.81 -15.93 13.53
N LYS A 42 9.78 -16.34 14.35
CA LYS A 42 11.20 -16.01 14.16
C LYS A 42 11.81 -16.50 12.84
N TYR A 43 11.22 -17.50 12.21
CA TYR A 43 11.69 -18.00 10.90
C TYR A 43 11.15 -17.20 9.72
N PHE A 44 10.17 -16.33 9.98
CA PHE A 44 9.58 -15.42 9.00
C PHE A 44 10.03 -13.97 9.18
N ALA A 45 10.68 -13.65 10.30
CA ALA A 45 11.31 -12.36 10.56
C ALA A 45 12.64 -12.24 9.82
N ILE A 46 13.01 -11.01 9.39
CA ILE A 46 14.39 -10.75 8.94
C ILE A 46 15.32 -10.98 10.14
N PRO A 47 16.33 -11.86 10.00
CA PRO A 47 17.25 -12.10 11.09
C PRO A 47 18.15 -10.89 11.35
N GLY A 48 18.53 -10.68 12.62
CA GLY A 48 19.51 -9.64 12.99
C GLY A 48 20.91 -9.94 12.40
N ASP A 49 21.28 -11.21 12.32
CA ASP A 49 22.50 -11.65 11.61
C ASP A 49 22.20 -11.85 10.12
N TYR A 50 22.80 -11.00 9.29
CA TYR A 50 22.61 -11.03 7.82
C TYR A 50 23.14 -12.35 7.18
N HIS A 51 24.07 -13.08 7.81
CA HIS A 51 24.52 -14.39 7.31
C HIS A 51 23.38 -15.40 7.30
N LEU A 52 22.45 -15.31 8.25
CA LEU A 52 21.26 -16.16 8.30
C LEU A 52 20.30 -15.89 7.13
N LEU A 53 20.39 -14.73 6.49
CA LEU A 53 19.55 -14.41 5.32
C LEU A 53 19.82 -15.35 4.15
N LEU A 54 21.07 -15.82 3.98
CA LEU A 54 21.42 -16.80 2.95
C LEU A 54 20.69 -18.12 3.14
N TYR A 55 20.37 -18.48 4.38
CA TYR A 55 19.63 -19.69 4.72
C TYR A 55 18.12 -19.46 4.82
N ARG A 56 17.70 -18.19 4.91
CA ARG A 56 16.28 -17.80 5.05
C ARG A 56 15.91 -16.66 4.09
N PRO A 57 16.16 -16.78 2.78
CA PRO A 57 15.94 -15.67 1.82
C PRO A 57 14.47 -15.23 1.72
N TRP A 58 13.52 -16.12 2.04
CA TRP A 58 12.10 -15.78 2.08
C TRP A 58 11.74 -14.70 3.10
N THR A 59 12.60 -14.49 4.13
CA THR A 59 12.35 -13.51 5.19
C THR A 59 12.28 -12.08 4.67
N VAL A 60 12.95 -11.76 3.55
CA VAL A 60 12.87 -10.46 2.88
C VAL A 60 11.45 -10.12 2.42
N LEU A 61 10.62 -11.14 2.20
CA LEU A 61 9.20 -10.97 1.85
C LEU A 61 8.30 -11.23 3.06
N SER A 62 8.54 -12.32 3.78
CA SER A 62 7.62 -12.78 4.82
C SER A 62 7.56 -11.85 6.05
N TYR A 63 8.62 -11.12 6.35
CA TYR A 63 8.66 -10.20 7.48
C TYR A 63 7.55 -9.16 7.48
N MET A 64 7.09 -8.74 6.28
CA MET A 64 6.01 -7.77 6.10
C MET A 64 4.66 -8.26 6.63
N PHE A 65 4.53 -9.57 6.89
CA PHE A 65 3.29 -10.20 7.36
C PHE A 65 3.37 -10.65 8.82
N VAL A 66 4.56 -10.60 9.44
CA VAL A 66 4.78 -10.94 10.86
C VAL A 66 4.55 -9.70 11.73
N HIS A 67 3.87 -9.85 12.86
CA HIS A 67 3.65 -8.77 13.81
C HIS A 67 3.85 -9.26 15.24
N GLU A 68 4.57 -8.49 16.08
CA GLU A 68 4.91 -8.87 17.46
C GLU A 68 3.73 -8.80 18.43
N GLY A 69 2.65 -8.08 18.08
CA GLY A 69 1.51 -7.95 18.99
C GLY A 69 0.32 -7.24 18.37
N PHE A 70 -0.79 -7.25 19.11
CA PHE A 70 -2.06 -6.72 18.63
C PHE A 70 -2.01 -5.25 18.23
N MET A 71 -1.37 -4.39 19.03
CA MET A 71 -1.27 -2.96 18.70
C MET A 71 -0.40 -2.73 17.46
N HIS A 72 0.65 -3.52 17.28
CA HIS A 72 1.51 -3.44 16.12
C HIS A 72 0.73 -3.74 14.81
N ILE A 73 -0.02 -4.84 14.77
CA ILE A 73 -0.83 -5.14 13.59
C ILE A 73 -1.99 -4.14 13.44
N LEU A 74 -2.65 -3.74 14.52
CA LEU A 74 -3.77 -2.82 14.46
C LEU A 74 -3.39 -1.48 13.79
N PHE A 75 -2.30 -0.86 14.24
CA PHE A 75 -1.85 0.40 13.64
C PHE A 75 -1.40 0.23 12.18
N ASN A 76 -0.68 -0.84 11.85
CA ASN A 76 -0.31 -1.12 10.46
C ASN A 76 -1.54 -1.25 9.56
N MET A 77 -2.55 -1.99 10.00
CA MET A 77 -3.77 -2.21 9.21
C MET A 77 -4.63 -0.95 9.11
N LEU A 78 -4.71 -0.13 10.16
CA LEU A 78 -5.40 1.16 10.10
C LEU A 78 -4.75 2.11 9.10
N TRP A 79 -3.44 2.24 9.12
CA TRP A 79 -2.71 3.07 8.16
C TRP A 79 -2.87 2.54 6.73
N LEU A 80 -2.75 1.22 6.55
CA LEU A 80 -2.98 0.59 5.25
C LEU A 80 -4.42 0.81 4.77
N TYR A 81 -5.41 0.73 5.66
CA TYR A 81 -6.81 0.96 5.32
C TYR A 81 -7.04 2.40 4.83
N TRP A 82 -6.58 3.38 5.58
CA TRP A 82 -6.79 4.79 5.21
C TRP A 82 -5.99 5.18 3.96
N PHE A 83 -4.69 4.96 3.97
CA PHE A 83 -3.83 5.41 2.87
C PHE A 83 -3.94 4.50 1.63
N GLY A 84 -4.21 3.22 1.81
CA GLY A 84 -4.55 2.31 0.72
C GLY A 84 -5.87 2.70 0.04
N GLY A 85 -6.88 3.10 0.82
CA GLY A 85 -8.13 3.66 0.30
C GLY A 85 -7.89 4.92 -0.53
N ILE A 86 -7.13 5.89 -0.01
CA ILE A 86 -6.78 7.12 -0.74
C ILE A 86 -5.97 6.79 -2.01
N PHE A 87 -5.00 5.88 -1.91
CA PHE A 87 -4.22 5.43 -3.06
C PHE A 87 -5.13 4.89 -4.17
N MET A 88 -6.13 4.09 -3.79
CA MET A 88 -7.08 3.49 -4.73
C MET A 88 -8.05 4.48 -5.36
N HIS A 89 -8.23 5.68 -4.81
CA HIS A 89 -8.98 6.75 -5.49
C HIS A 89 -8.28 7.23 -6.77
N PHE A 90 -6.96 7.22 -6.81
CA PHE A 90 -6.18 7.82 -7.89
C PHE A 90 -5.43 6.80 -8.75
N LEU A 91 -5.15 5.63 -8.21
CA LEU A 91 -4.20 4.66 -8.75
C LEU A 91 -4.81 3.25 -8.80
N SER A 92 -4.11 2.31 -9.42
CA SER A 92 -4.62 0.95 -9.64
C SER A 92 -4.21 -0.03 -8.53
N ASN A 93 -4.95 -1.16 -8.44
CA ASN A 93 -4.62 -2.27 -7.55
C ASN A 93 -3.19 -2.82 -7.77
N LYS A 94 -2.75 -2.91 -9.04
CA LYS A 94 -1.42 -3.41 -9.39
C LYS A 94 -0.32 -2.49 -8.90
N GLN A 95 -0.51 -1.18 -9.06
CA GLN A 95 0.43 -0.18 -8.58
C GLN A 95 0.51 -0.19 -7.05
N LEU A 96 -0.62 -0.34 -6.36
CA LEU A 96 -0.63 -0.47 -4.90
C LEU A 96 0.17 -1.69 -4.46
N LEU A 97 -0.06 -2.87 -5.06
CA LEU A 97 0.66 -4.08 -4.71
C LEU A 97 2.16 -3.95 -5.00
N ALA A 98 2.52 -3.38 -6.15
CA ALA A 98 3.91 -3.15 -6.51
C ALA A 98 4.60 -2.19 -5.52
N VAL A 99 3.94 -1.08 -5.14
CA VAL A 99 4.47 -0.13 -4.16
C VAL A 99 4.61 -0.78 -2.79
N TYR A 100 3.62 -1.57 -2.34
CA TYR A 100 3.68 -2.29 -1.08
C TYR A 100 4.86 -3.25 -1.02
N LEU A 101 4.98 -4.15 -2.01
CA LEU A 101 6.02 -5.17 -2.02
C LEU A 101 7.41 -4.56 -2.18
N LEU A 102 7.61 -3.69 -3.17
CA LEU A 102 8.91 -3.06 -3.40
C LEU A 102 9.28 -2.10 -2.26
N GLY A 103 8.32 -1.39 -1.68
CA GLY A 103 8.55 -0.58 -0.49
C GLY A 103 9.03 -1.40 0.70
N GLY A 104 8.44 -2.56 0.93
CA GLY A 104 8.93 -3.50 1.92
C GLY A 104 10.34 -4.02 1.61
N PHE A 105 10.64 -4.38 0.34
CA PHE A 105 12.01 -4.76 -0.05
C PHE A 105 13.02 -3.64 0.20
N PHE A 106 12.69 -2.39 -0.11
CA PHE A 106 13.55 -1.25 0.20
C PHE A 106 13.72 -1.04 1.70
N GLY A 107 12.66 -1.24 2.49
CA GLY A 107 12.75 -1.24 3.95
C GLY A 107 13.73 -2.31 4.47
N ALA A 108 13.58 -3.54 3.99
CA ALA A 108 14.50 -4.62 4.32
C ALA A 108 15.94 -4.29 3.92
N PHE A 109 16.14 -3.76 2.71
CA PHE A 109 17.46 -3.36 2.22
C PHE A 109 18.11 -2.29 3.12
N PHE A 110 17.36 -1.23 3.47
CA PHE A 110 17.87 -0.17 4.36
C PHE A 110 18.22 -0.70 5.74
N HIS A 111 17.38 -1.56 6.31
CA HIS A 111 17.67 -2.20 7.58
C HIS A 111 18.96 -3.03 7.54
N LEU A 112 19.09 -3.91 6.54
CA LEU A 112 20.26 -4.78 6.38
C LEU A 112 21.54 -3.97 6.11
N ALA A 113 21.43 -2.92 5.28
CA ALA A 113 22.55 -2.01 5.03
C ALA A 113 22.99 -1.31 6.33
N THR A 114 22.03 -0.81 7.13
CA THR A 114 22.36 -0.19 8.42
C THR A 114 23.04 -1.17 9.35
N ASN A 115 22.55 -2.40 9.44
CA ASN A 115 23.15 -3.43 10.27
C ASN A 115 24.61 -3.76 9.84
N SER A 116 24.92 -3.64 8.55
CA SER A 116 26.27 -3.87 8.04
C SER A 116 27.25 -2.75 8.42
N PHE A 117 26.79 -1.50 8.53
CA PHE A 117 27.61 -0.34 8.89
C PHE A 117 27.59 -0.04 10.38
N LEU A 118 26.54 -0.44 11.09
CA LEU A 118 26.31 -0.20 12.51
C LEU A 118 25.94 -1.53 13.20
N PRO A 119 26.92 -2.42 13.46
CA PRO A 119 26.67 -3.78 13.98
C PRO A 119 25.95 -3.82 15.33
N GLU A 120 26.03 -2.74 16.11
CA GLU A 120 25.32 -2.60 17.40
C GLU A 120 23.80 -2.67 17.24
N TYR A 121 23.27 -2.32 16.06
CA TYR A 121 21.86 -2.39 15.69
C TYR A 121 21.45 -3.74 15.07
N ALA A 122 22.43 -4.57 14.69
CA ALA A 122 22.22 -5.85 14.01
C ALA A 122 21.57 -6.94 14.89
N ARG A 123 21.39 -6.69 16.19
CA ARG A 123 20.96 -7.71 17.15
C ARG A 123 19.48 -8.01 17.11
N ALA A 124 18.66 -7.06 16.66
CA ALA A 124 17.22 -7.24 16.56
C ALA A 124 16.83 -7.67 15.14
N GLY A 125 16.05 -8.72 15.04
CA GLY A 125 15.34 -9.06 13.80
C GLY A 125 14.27 -8.03 13.50
N VAL A 126 13.80 -7.95 12.23
CA VAL A 126 12.74 -7.03 11.84
C VAL A 126 11.49 -7.77 11.42
N VAL A 127 10.36 -7.28 11.90
CA VAL A 127 9.01 -7.73 11.55
C VAL A 127 8.10 -6.52 11.35
N GLY A 128 7.06 -6.70 10.56
CA GLY A 128 5.99 -5.72 10.39
C GLY A 128 5.79 -5.25 8.97
N ALA A 129 4.54 -4.95 8.65
CA ALA A 129 4.13 -4.35 7.39
C ALA A 129 4.54 -2.87 7.27
N SER A 130 5.06 -2.26 8.33
CA SER A 130 5.20 -0.81 8.48
C SER A 130 6.03 -0.14 7.37
N ALA A 131 7.15 -0.72 6.96
CA ALA A 131 7.94 -0.18 5.85
C ALA A 131 7.16 -0.19 4.52
N ALA A 132 6.42 -1.26 4.22
CA ALA A 132 5.56 -1.36 3.07
C ALA A 132 4.37 -0.37 3.15
N VAL A 133 3.79 -0.19 4.33
CA VAL A 133 2.72 0.79 4.58
C VAL A 133 3.25 2.20 4.42
N MET A 134 4.42 2.53 4.99
CA MET A 134 5.08 3.83 4.80
C MET A 134 5.34 4.12 3.33
N SER A 135 5.70 3.12 2.53
CA SER A 135 5.88 3.34 1.09
C SER A 135 4.57 3.78 0.42
N ILE A 136 3.41 3.24 0.79
CA ILE A 136 2.10 3.68 0.28
C ILE A 136 1.78 5.10 0.74
N VAL A 137 2.00 5.42 2.02
CA VAL A 137 1.79 6.75 2.59
C VAL A 137 2.57 7.80 1.82
N PHE A 138 3.86 7.56 1.63
CA PHE A 138 4.76 8.52 0.97
C PHE A 138 4.55 8.56 -0.54
N ALA A 139 4.17 7.45 -1.17
CA ALA A 139 3.82 7.39 -2.58
C ALA A 139 2.61 8.28 -2.88
N ILE A 140 1.52 8.14 -2.14
CA ILE A 140 0.32 8.94 -2.38
C ILE A 140 0.52 10.41 -1.96
N SER A 141 1.30 10.66 -0.90
CA SER A 141 1.61 12.02 -0.44
C SER A 141 2.48 12.80 -1.42
N SER A 142 3.39 12.15 -2.14
CA SER A 142 4.20 12.79 -3.18
C SER A 142 3.46 12.89 -4.52
N TYR A 143 2.57 11.95 -4.80
CA TYR A 143 1.73 11.98 -6.02
C TYR A 143 0.63 13.05 -5.96
N LYS A 144 -0.07 13.16 -4.81
CA LYS A 144 -1.18 14.11 -4.58
C LYS A 144 -0.97 14.90 -3.27
N PRO A 145 0.07 15.75 -3.18
CA PRO A 145 0.49 16.38 -1.92
C PRO A 145 -0.56 17.31 -1.30
N ASP A 146 -1.43 17.89 -2.10
CA ASP A 146 -2.44 18.84 -1.65
C ASP A 146 -3.81 18.19 -1.38
N TYR A 147 -3.90 16.87 -1.51
CA TYR A 147 -5.12 16.14 -1.11
C TYR A 147 -5.35 16.33 0.39
N SER A 148 -6.56 16.75 0.77
CA SER A 148 -6.92 17.05 2.15
C SER A 148 -7.73 15.92 2.76
N LEU A 149 -7.36 15.53 3.98
CA LEU A 149 -8.09 14.60 4.85
C LEU A 149 -8.79 15.41 5.93
N ASN A 150 -10.09 15.19 6.12
CA ASN A 150 -10.83 15.78 7.23
C ASN A 150 -10.60 14.96 8.50
N LEU A 151 -9.72 15.44 9.36
CA LEU A 151 -9.48 14.84 10.68
C LEU A 151 -10.53 15.34 11.67
N VAL A 152 -11.08 14.42 12.47
CA VAL A 152 -12.28 14.63 13.31
C VAL A 152 -12.19 15.86 14.21
N PHE A 153 -11.02 16.16 14.80
CA PHE A 153 -10.88 17.27 15.75
C PHE A 153 -10.04 18.44 15.21
N ILE A 154 -9.40 18.27 14.05
CA ILE A 154 -8.41 19.23 13.52
C ILE A 154 -8.93 19.90 12.25
N GLY A 155 -9.88 19.24 11.54
CA GLY A 155 -10.38 19.70 10.24
C GLY A 155 -9.51 19.24 9.05
N PRO A 156 -9.52 19.97 7.92
CA PRO A 156 -8.84 19.55 6.69
C PRO A 156 -7.32 19.69 6.82
N VAL A 157 -6.59 18.57 6.76
CA VAL A 157 -5.12 18.50 6.78
C VAL A 157 -4.62 17.90 5.47
N LYS A 158 -3.68 18.59 4.82
CA LYS A 158 -3.07 18.06 3.58
C LYS A 158 -2.21 16.83 3.89
N ILE A 159 -2.35 15.81 3.05
CA ILE A 159 -1.68 14.50 3.24
C ILE A 159 -0.15 14.61 3.34
N LYS A 160 0.47 15.58 2.66
CA LYS A 160 1.90 15.86 2.76
C LYS A 160 2.38 16.18 4.17
N TYR A 161 1.54 16.85 4.98
CA TYR A 161 1.90 17.17 6.36
C TYR A 161 1.83 15.95 7.27
N ILE A 162 0.90 15.03 7.02
CA ILE A 162 0.81 13.77 7.74
C ILE A 162 2.06 12.92 7.44
N ALA A 163 2.46 12.82 6.18
CA ALA A 163 3.69 12.14 5.79
C ALA A 163 4.94 12.80 6.41
N LEU A 164 5.01 14.14 6.41
CA LEU A 164 6.13 14.86 7.01
C LEU A 164 6.24 14.60 8.51
N ILE A 165 5.13 14.62 9.23
CA ILE A 165 5.10 14.32 10.68
C ILE A 165 5.55 12.87 10.92
N SER A 166 5.05 11.92 10.14
CA SER A 166 5.45 10.51 10.24
C SER A 166 6.96 10.33 10.04
N PHE A 167 7.51 10.99 9.00
CA PHE A 167 8.95 10.97 8.73
C PHE A 167 9.77 11.57 9.90
N PHE A 168 9.30 12.70 10.42
CA PHE A 168 9.96 13.36 11.55
C PHE A 168 9.98 12.47 12.81
N LEU A 169 8.88 11.77 13.09
CA LEU A 169 8.83 10.84 14.23
C LEU A 169 9.80 9.66 14.05
N ASP A 170 9.86 9.08 12.85
CA ASP A 170 10.85 8.04 12.55
C ASP A 170 12.29 8.56 12.61
N PHE A 171 12.55 9.78 12.13
CA PHE A 171 13.86 10.41 12.23
C PHE A 171 14.30 10.63 13.67
N VAL A 172 13.39 11.12 14.53
CA VAL A 172 13.65 11.24 15.98
C VAL A 172 13.90 9.87 16.58
N GLY A 173 13.18 8.84 16.16
CA GLY A 173 13.39 7.45 16.55
C GLY A 173 14.79 6.95 16.20
N VAL A 174 15.25 7.21 14.96
CA VAL A 174 16.63 6.90 14.54
C VAL A 174 17.65 7.58 15.44
N LEU A 175 17.48 8.89 15.74
CA LEU A 175 18.40 9.60 16.64
C LEU A 175 18.40 9.04 18.06
N SER A 176 17.25 8.56 18.54
CA SER A 176 17.12 7.87 19.82
C SER A 176 17.86 6.54 19.83
N ASP A 177 17.69 5.75 18.77
CA ASP A 177 18.40 4.48 18.60
C ASP A 177 19.92 4.68 18.53
N LEU A 178 20.40 5.74 17.85
CA LEU A 178 21.83 6.08 17.80
C LEU A 178 22.43 6.37 19.18
N LYS A 179 21.63 6.83 20.14
CA LYS A 179 22.06 7.05 21.52
C LYS A 179 21.96 5.79 22.39
N SER A 180 20.93 5.00 22.17
CA SER A 180 20.59 3.83 22.96
C SER A 180 20.02 2.73 22.07
N PRO A 181 20.88 1.89 21.48
CA PRO A 181 20.47 0.85 20.55
C PRO A 181 19.41 -0.08 21.13
N GLY A 182 18.27 -0.23 20.42
CA GLY A 182 17.16 -1.10 20.80
C GLY A 182 16.25 -0.54 21.90
N PHE A 183 16.26 0.78 22.11
CA PHE A 183 15.44 1.43 23.16
C PHE A 183 13.93 1.17 22.99
N ASN A 184 13.43 1.15 21.76
CA ASN A 184 11.99 1.03 21.47
C ASN A 184 11.61 -0.13 20.54
N ASN A 185 12.56 -0.98 20.13
CA ASN A 185 12.37 -2.11 19.21
C ASN A 185 11.68 -1.78 17.88
N VAL A 186 11.67 -0.51 17.47
CA VAL A 186 11.05 -0.08 16.21
C VAL A 186 12.12 -0.02 15.13
N ALA A 187 11.82 -0.61 13.97
CA ALA A 187 12.75 -0.65 12.83
C ALA A 187 12.71 0.67 12.03
N HIS A 188 13.06 1.80 12.64
CA HIS A 188 13.01 3.13 12.03
C HIS A 188 13.76 3.23 10.70
N PHE A 189 14.91 2.55 10.56
CA PHE A 189 15.65 2.51 9.30
C PHE A 189 14.85 1.80 8.19
N ALA A 190 14.13 0.73 8.52
CA ALA A 190 13.26 0.07 7.56
C ALA A 190 12.10 0.99 7.12
N HIS A 191 11.50 1.73 8.07
CA HIS A 191 10.46 2.73 7.77
C HIS A 191 10.98 3.80 6.81
N MET A 192 12.17 4.35 7.08
CA MET A 192 12.80 5.34 6.19
C MET A 192 13.06 4.78 4.79
N GLY A 193 13.52 3.52 4.68
CA GLY A 193 13.69 2.85 3.40
C GLY A 193 12.41 2.77 2.60
N GLY A 194 11.31 2.36 3.23
CA GLY A 194 9.97 2.35 2.64
C GLY A 194 9.51 3.75 2.24
N ALA A 195 9.68 4.75 3.11
CA ALA A 195 9.31 6.13 2.87
C ALA A 195 10.07 6.73 1.67
N PHE A 196 11.38 6.56 1.59
CA PHE A 196 12.20 7.04 0.47
C PHE A 196 11.77 6.41 -0.85
N TYR A 197 11.52 5.10 -0.86
CA TYR A 197 11.02 4.42 -2.04
C TYR A 197 9.66 4.98 -2.48
N GLY A 198 8.72 5.13 -1.54
CA GLY A 198 7.40 5.67 -1.81
C GLY A 198 7.45 7.10 -2.37
N LEU A 199 8.27 7.98 -1.76
CA LEU A 199 8.52 9.34 -2.26
C LEU A 199 9.03 9.34 -3.70
N TRP A 200 10.06 8.53 -3.98
CA TRP A 200 10.66 8.44 -5.29
C TRP A 200 9.66 7.95 -6.35
N TRP A 201 8.93 6.87 -6.05
CA TRP A 201 7.93 6.34 -6.96
C TRP A 201 6.80 7.35 -7.21
N GLY A 202 6.23 7.93 -6.15
CA GLY A 202 5.14 8.89 -6.28
C GLY A 202 5.54 10.16 -7.05
N TYR A 203 6.77 10.66 -6.85
CA TYR A 203 7.33 11.76 -7.63
C TYR A 203 7.45 11.41 -9.12
N LYS A 204 7.97 10.22 -9.45
CA LYS A 204 8.07 9.74 -10.85
C LYS A 204 6.70 9.54 -11.46
N MET A 205 5.77 8.98 -10.69
CA MET A 205 4.38 8.76 -11.11
C MET A 205 3.65 10.09 -11.38
N ARG A 206 3.88 11.12 -10.56
CA ARG A 206 3.37 12.48 -10.79
C ARG A 206 3.89 13.07 -12.10
N ALA A 207 5.12 12.76 -12.48
CA ALA A 207 5.72 13.13 -13.77
C ALA A 207 5.29 12.22 -14.95
N GLY A 208 4.31 11.33 -14.73
CA GLY A 208 3.79 10.43 -15.75
C GLY A 208 4.64 9.18 -15.99
N LYS A 209 5.58 8.84 -15.11
CA LYS A 209 6.48 7.68 -15.27
C LYS A 209 6.24 6.66 -14.17
N ASP A 210 5.59 5.54 -14.52
CA ASP A 210 5.47 4.39 -13.60
C ASP A 210 6.73 3.51 -13.70
N ILE A 211 7.63 3.71 -12.73
CA ILE A 211 8.89 2.94 -12.64
C ILE A 211 8.68 1.49 -12.21
N ASN A 212 7.48 1.14 -11.70
CA ASN A 212 7.13 -0.22 -11.27
C ASN A 212 6.47 -1.05 -12.37
N ARG A 213 6.31 -0.51 -13.57
CA ARG A 213 5.59 -1.19 -14.66
C ARG A 213 6.17 -2.58 -14.97
N TRP A 214 7.50 -2.71 -14.95
CA TRP A 214 8.17 -3.98 -15.14
C TRP A 214 7.80 -5.01 -14.07
N PHE A 215 7.73 -4.58 -12.80
CA PHE A 215 7.37 -5.45 -11.69
C PHE A 215 5.87 -5.83 -11.71
N SER A 216 5.01 -4.89 -12.07
CA SER A 216 3.59 -5.15 -12.27
C SER A 216 3.35 -6.18 -13.39
N ASN A 217 4.09 -6.11 -14.49
CA ASN A 217 4.03 -7.09 -15.58
C ASN A 217 4.54 -8.47 -15.12
N PHE A 218 5.64 -8.50 -14.37
CA PHE A 218 6.15 -9.74 -13.76
C PHE A 218 5.10 -10.40 -12.85
N LEU A 219 4.43 -9.61 -12.00
CA LEU A 219 3.35 -10.13 -11.16
C LEU A 219 2.19 -10.69 -11.99
N ASP A 220 1.82 -10.04 -13.09
CA ASP A 220 0.78 -10.54 -13.98
C ASP A 220 1.16 -11.89 -14.60
N GLU A 221 2.39 -12.05 -15.08
CA GLU A 221 2.89 -13.31 -15.62
C GLU A 221 2.91 -14.39 -14.54
N PHE A 222 3.44 -14.07 -13.37
CA PHE A 222 3.49 -14.98 -12.23
C PHE A 222 2.10 -15.47 -11.82
N PHE A 223 1.14 -14.56 -11.64
CA PHE A 223 -0.23 -14.96 -11.28
C PHE A 223 -0.97 -15.67 -12.43
N SER A 224 -0.59 -15.42 -13.69
CA SER A 224 -1.18 -16.10 -14.84
C SER A 224 -0.83 -17.59 -14.86
N MET A 225 0.35 -17.99 -14.34
CA MET A 225 0.75 -19.39 -14.24
C MET A 225 -0.14 -20.21 -13.30
N PHE A 226 -0.77 -19.55 -12.31
CA PHE A 226 -1.70 -20.20 -11.37
C PHE A 226 -3.17 -20.07 -11.77
N LYS A 227 -3.48 -19.29 -12.82
CA LYS A 227 -4.82 -19.28 -13.39
C LYS A 227 -5.03 -20.58 -14.18
N SER A 228 -5.82 -21.49 -13.62
CA SER A 228 -6.33 -22.63 -14.38
C SER A 228 -6.89 -22.15 -15.71
N SER A 229 -6.55 -22.85 -16.79
CA SER A 229 -6.99 -22.58 -18.16
C SER A 229 -8.50 -22.88 -18.30
N GLY A 230 -9.32 -22.17 -17.52
CA GLY A 230 -10.76 -22.12 -17.76
C GLY A 230 -10.95 -21.53 -19.15
N LYS A 231 -11.64 -22.27 -20.05
CA LYS A 231 -12.02 -21.81 -21.38
C LYS A 231 -12.39 -20.33 -21.33
N GLN A 232 -11.54 -19.47 -21.90
CA GLN A 232 -11.93 -18.09 -22.17
C GLN A 232 -13.18 -18.17 -23.02
N MET A 233 -14.32 -17.78 -22.46
CA MET A 233 -15.48 -17.48 -23.28
C MET A 233 -15.03 -16.40 -24.25
N LYS A 234 -14.87 -16.75 -25.53
CA LYS A 234 -14.68 -15.78 -26.60
C LYS A 234 -15.93 -14.90 -26.58
N ILE A 235 -15.80 -13.69 -26.04
CA ILE A 235 -16.82 -12.68 -26.17
C ILE A 235 -16.89 -12.38 -27.67
N SER A 236 -17.89 -12.96 -28.35
CA SER A 236 -18.11 -12.77 -29.78
C SER A 236 -18.62 -11.36 -30.11
N TYR A 237 -18.95 -10.55 -29.12
CA TYR A 237 -19.38 -9.18 -29.28
C TYR A 237 -18.32 -8.21 -28.73
N ARG A 238 -17.50 -7.71 -29.64
CA ARG A 238 -16.57 -6.62 -29.35
C ARG A 238 -17.31 -5.31 -29.68
N ASN A 239 -17.75 -4.59 -28.63
CA ASN A 239 -18.29 -3.24 -28.84
C ASN A 239 -17.15 -2.35 -29.39
N PRO A 240 -17.19 -1.92 -30.66
CA PRO A 240 -16.09 -1.19 -31.29
C PRO A 240 -15.90 0.22 -30.70
N LYS A 241 -16.79 0.68 -29.82
CA LYS A 241 -16.75 2.02 -29.21
C LYS A 241 -16.14 2.03 -27.79
N SER A 242 -15.85 0.88 -27.17
CA SER A 242 -15.17 0.83 -25.88
C SER A 242 -13.66 0.83 -26.09
N LYS A 243 -13.05 2.00 -26.05
CA LYS A 243 -11.58 2.14 -25.93
C LYS A 243 -11.20 1.77 -24.50
N THR A 244 -10.95 0.47 -24.23
CA THR A 244 -10.26 0.09 -23.00
C THR A 244 -8.88 0.76 -22.97
N PRO A 245 -8.50 1.42 -21.89
CA PRO A 245 -7.18 2.02 -21.78
C PRO A 245 -6.12 0.93 -21.99
N LYS A 246 -5.20 1.14 -22.92
CA LYS A 246 -4.14 0.18 -23.25
C LYS A 246 -3.00 0.19 -22.25
N ASP A 247 -3.03 1.14 -21.30
CA ASP A 247 -1.96 1.43 -20.38
C ASP A 247 -2.51 1.92 -19.03
N ASP A 248 -1.89 1.51 -17.92
CA ASP A 248 -2.22 1.97 -16.57
C ASP A 248 -2.14 3.50 -16.43
N MET A 249 -1.25 4.14 -17.16
CA MET A 249 -1.15 5.60 -17.18
C MET A 249 -2.37 6.26 -17.83
N GLN A 250 -2.85 5.73 -18.95
CA GLN A 250 -4.05 6.25 -19.60
C GLN A 250 -5.29 5.99 -18.72
N TRP A 251 -5.34 4.85 -18.03
CA TRP A 251 -6.38 4.55 -17.05
C TRP A 251 -6.35 5.54 -15.87
N ASN A 252 -5.17 5.80 -15.31
CA ASN A 252 -5.00 6.75 -14.20
C ASN A 252 -5.36 8.17 -14.60
N LYS A 253 -4.94 8.60 -15.80
CA LYS A 253 -5.30 9.91 -16.34
C LYS A 253 -6.82 10.03 -16.48
N ASN A 254 -7.47 9.06 -17.12
CA ASN A 254 -8.91 9.07 -17.30
C ASN A 254 -9.65 9.08 -15.95
N LYS A 255 -9.16 8.33 -14.96
CA LYS A 255 -9.73 8.31 -13.62
C LYS A 255 -9.55 9.65 -12.90
N ALA A 256 -8.38 10.27 -13.01
CA ALA A 256 -8.11 11.58 -12.42
C ALA A 256 -8.97 12.68 -13.07
N ASP A 257 -9.12 12.66 -14.39
CA ASP A 257 -9.95 13.61 -15.14
C ASP A 257 -11.43 13.45 -14.75
N THR A 258 -11.90 12.20 -14.58
CA THR A 258 -13.28 11.91 -14.14
C THR A 258 -13.54 12.44 -12.72
N ILE A 259 -12.61 12.25 -11.78
CA ILE A 259 -12.73 12.76 -10.40
C ILE A 259 -12.72 14.28 -10.40
N SER A 260 -11.82 14.91 -11.15
CA SER A 260 -11.73 16.37 -11.24
C SER A 260 -13.01 17.01 -11.80
N GLU A 261 -13.60 16.38 -12.82
CA GLU A 261 -14.86 16.85 -13.39
C GLU A 261 -16.04 16.63 -12.44
N MET A 262 -16.05 15.52 -11.70
CA MET A 262 -17.05 15.27 -10.66
C MET A 262 -16.99 16.35 -9.56
N ASP A 263 -15.78 16.64 -9.06
CA ASP A 263 -15.57 17.64 -8.01
C ASP A 263 -16.04 19.03 -8.49
N ARG A 264 -15.73 19.39 -9.74
CA ARG A 264 -16.18 20.64 -10.36
C ARG A 264 -17.71 20.75 -10.39
N ILE A 265 -18.38 19.66 -10.77
CA ILE A 265 -19.86 19.63 -10.86
C ILE A 265 -20.47 19.69 -9.45
N LEU A 266 -19.91 18.97 -8.46
CA LEU A 266 -20.38 19.01 -7.07
C LEU A 266 -20.20 20.40 -6.46
N ASP A 267 -19.08 21.08 -6.71
CA ASP A 267 -18.85 22.47 -6.32
C ASP A 267 -19.89 23.42 -6.92
N LYS A 268 -20.24 23.20 -8.18
CA LYS A 268 -21.27 24.01 -8.86
C LYS A 268 -22.66 23.77 -8.23
N ILE A 269 -23.00 22.52 -7.89
CA ILE A 269 -24.23 22.20 -7.19
C ILE A 269 -24.27 22.89 -5.82
N SER A 270 -23.17 22.83 -5.08
CA SER A 270 -23.07 23.46 -3.74
C SER A 270 -23.26 24.98 -3.77
N LYS A 271 -22.79 25.65 -4.84
CA LYS A 271 -22.83 27.12 -4.97
C LYS A 271 -24.13 27.62 -5.60
N SER A 272 -24.70 26.89 -6.54
CA SER A 272 -25.74 27.40 -7.43
C SER A 272 -26.95 26.44 -7.58
N GLY A 273 -26.97 25.34 -6.84
CA GLY A 273 -28.05 24.34 -6.90
C GLY A 273 -27.99 23.41 -8.13
N TYR A 274 -28.73 22.32 -8.07
CA TYR A 274 -28.77 21.28 -9.10
C TYR A 274 -29.31 21.79 -10.45
N ASP A 275 -30.22 22.77 -10.44
CA ASP A 275 -30.85 23.31 -11.65
C ASP A 275 -29.90 24.15 -12.50
N SER A 276 -28.77 24.58 -11.92
CA SER A 276 -27.71 25.31 -12.63
C SER A 276 -26.88 24.43 -13.55
N LEU A 277 -27.03 23.10 -13.49
CA LEU A 277 -26.28 22.16 -14.30
C LEU A 277 -26.79 22.11 -15.75
N THR A 278 -25.83 22.10 -16.68
CA THR A 278 -26.14 21.85 -18.09
C THR A 278 -26.58 20.39 -18.33
N SER A 279 -27.24 20.14 -19.45
CA SER A 279 -27.67 18.79 -19.81
C SER A 279 -26.51 17.79 -19.89
N LYS A 280 -25.32 18.24 -20.31
CA LYS A 280 -24.10 17.41 -20.36
C LYS A 280 -23.57 17.07 -18.97
N GLU A 281 -23.61 18.01 -18.03
CA GLU A 281 -23.19 17.79 -16.64
C GLU A 281 -24.15 16.84 -15.91
N LYS A 282 -25.46 16.96 -16.15
CA LYS A 282 -26.47 16.01 -15.64
C LYS A 282 -26.26 14.61 -16.19
N GLU A 283 -26.00 14.45 -17.50
CA GLU A 283 -25.71 13.17 -18.14
C GLU A 283 -24.44 12.53 -17.58
N PHE A 284 -23.40 13.32 -17.32
CA PHE A 284 -22.15 12.86 -16.72
C PHE A 284 -22.40 12.26 -15.31
N LEU A 285 -23.15 12.95 -14.45
CA LEU A 285 -23.51 12.44 -13.13
C LEU A 285 -24.28 11.12 -13.18
N PHE A 286 -25.24 11.00 -14.10
CA PHE A 286 -26.02 9.78 -14.26
C PHE A 286 -25.18 8.58 -14.73
N LYS A 287 -24.15 8.82 -15.58
CA LYS A 287 -23.24 7.77 -16.05
C LYS A 287 -22.32 7.21 -14.95
N GLN A 288 -22.06 7.98 -13.90
CA GLN A 288 -21.20 7.57 -12.78
C GLN A 288 -21.95 6.80 -11.68
N LYS A 289 -23.28 6.71 -11.76
CA LYS A 289 -24.13 6.04 -10.77
C LYS A 289 -24.18 4.50 -10.93
N LYS A 290 -23.37 3.90 -11.81
CA LYS A 290 -23.35 2.44 -12.02
C LYS A 290 -22.19 1.76 -11.31
#